data_6174a08efe256abfddd6bba0487df223
#
_entry.id   6174a08efe256abfddd6bba0487df223
#
_cell.length_a   1.000
_cell.length_b   1.000
_cell.length_c   1.000
_cell.angle_alpha   90.00
_cell.angle_beta   90.00
_cell.angle_gamma   90.00
#
_symmetry.space_group_name_H-M   'P 1'
#
loop_
_entity.id
_entity.type
_entity.pdbx_description
1 polymer ?
#
loop_
_entity_poly.entity_id
_entity_poly.type
_entity_poly.pdbx_seq_one_letter_code
_entity_poly.pdbx_strand_id
1 'polypeptide(L)'
;MSFKPRILIAEDESGIADTLQYVLKSDGFAPIWCATAEEAIAQFAQEPPALAILDIGLPDLSGFELFKRLRALNQSQGGPEVPMLFLTARSDEIDRVVGLELGADDYIAKPFSPRELVARVRTILRRSARNGSGAPGTAAAPGNGVPPQNAPATPPAAPQTPPMPFALDNERMQIRYYGRLLELSRYEYGLLRLLVQRPGRVFTRDELLELVWDDASDSFDRTVDAHIKTLRAKLKAVAPEVEPIRTLRGTGYALNEELPSKA
;
A
#
# COMPACT_ATOMS: atom_id res chain seq x y z
N MET A 1 22.33 -21.55 -3.07
CA MET A 1 22.15 -20.87 -1.77
C MET A 1 20.80 -20.19 -1.78
N SER A 2 19.89 -20.50 -0.87
CA SER A 2 18.58 -19.84 -0.80
C SER A 2 18.79 -18.39 -0.33
N PHE A 3 18.40 -17.43 -1.15
CA PHE A 3 18.46 -16.01 -0.80
C PHE A 3 17.45 -15.73 0.32
N LYS A 4 17.93 -15.33 1.50
CA LYS A 4 17.07 -14.97 2.62
C LYS A 4 16.68 -13.48 2.50
N PRO A 5 15.38 -13.13 2.50
CA PRO A 5 14.98 -11.73 2.45
C PRO A 5 15.55 -10.93 3.63
N ARG A 6 16.18 -9.80 3.33
CA ARG A 6 16.72 -8.87 4.34
C ARG A 6 15.59 -8.09 4.98
N ILE A 7 15.58 -8.02 6.30
CA ILE A 7 14.61 -7.22 7.09
C ILE A 7 15.38 -6.19 7.89
N LEU A 8 15.22 -4.92 7.57
CA LEU A 8 15.79 -3.82 8.36
C LEU A 8 14.96 -3.62 9.63
N ILE A 9 15.61 -3.47 10.77
CA ILE A 9 14.97 -3.20 12.06
C ILE A 9 15.62 -1.94 12.64
N ALA A 10 14.86 -0.87 12.77
CA ALA A 10 15.26 0.33 13.49
C ALA A 10 14.54 0.33 14.85
N GLU A 11 15.26 0.03 15.92
CA GLU A 11 14.75 -0.17 17.29
C GLU A 11 15.89 0.11 18.28
N ASP A 12 15.69 1.03 19.22
CA ASP A 12 16.72 1.40 20.21
C ASP A 12 16.75 0.46 21.41
N GLU A 13 15.65 -0.19 21.75
CA GLU A 13 15.58 -1.15 22.84
C GLU A 13 16.18 -2.50 22.44
N SER A 14 17.41 -2.79 22.92
CA SER A 14 18.13 -4.04 22.59
C SER A 14 17.33 -5.30 22.89
N GLY A 15 16.56 -5.34 23.99
CA GLY A 15 15.73 -6.49 24.34
C GLY A 15 14.62 -6.78 23.34
N ILE A 16 14.00 -5.74 22.76
CA ILE A 16 13.03 -5.86 21.69
C ILE A 16 13.74 -6.29 20.40
N ALA A 17 14.84 -5.63 20.07
CA ALA A 17 15.64 -5.93 18.88
C ALA A 17 16.15 -7.39 18.87
N ASP A 18 16.63 -7.91 20.00
CA ASP A 18 17.06 -9.30 20.13
C ASP A 18 15.91 -10.28 19.88
N THR A 19 14.74 -9.99 20.43
CA THR A 19 13.53 -10.78 20.19
C THR A 19 13.16 -10.79 18.72
N LEU A 20 13.13 -9.61 18.07
CA LEU A 20 12.84 -9.46 16.64
C LEU A 20 13.84 -10.22 15.77
N GLN A 21 15.13 -10.06 16.05
CA GLN A 21 16.18 -10.76 15.32
C GLN A 21 16.04 -12.28 15.45
N TYR A 22 15.79 -12.78 16.67
CA TYR A 22 15.64 -14.20 16.91
C TYR A 22 14.48 -14.81 16.13
N VAL A 23 13.28 -14.20 16.22
CA VAL A 23 12.09 -14.76 15.56
C VAL A 23 12.18 -14.67 14.05
N LEU A 24 12.70 -13.57 13.51
CA LEU A 24 12.89 -13.39 12.07
C LEU A 24 13.94 -14.34 11.51
N LYS A 25 15.07 -14.54 12.20
CA LYS A 25 16.09 -15.53 11.81
C LYS A 25 15.53 -16.95 11.81
N SER A 26 14.76 -17.31 12.84
CA SER A 26 14.10 -18.62 12.95
C SER A 26 13.11 -18.88 11.83
N ASP A 27 12.52 -17.83 11.29
CA ASP A 27 11.54 -17.84 10.20
C ASP A 27 12.16 -17.76 8.79
N GLY A 28 13.48 -17.77 8.70
CA GLY A 28 14.21 -17.81 7.43
C GLY A 28 14.54 -16.45 6.83
N PHE A 29 14.37 -15.35 7.57
CA PHE A 29 14.79 -14.01 7.16
C PHE A 29 16.24 -13.69 7.56
N ALA A 30 16.78 -12.60 7.00
CA ALA A 30 18.06 -12.02 7.36
C ALA A 30 17.85 -10.64 8.00
N PRO A 31 17.58 -10.56 9.32
CA PRO A 31 17.38 -9.29 10.00
C PRO A 31 18.69 -8.52 10.16
N ILE A 32 18.61 -7.20 9.98
CA ILE A 32 19.69 -6.23 10.19
C ILE A 32 19.15 -5.22 11.20
N TRP A 33 19.77 -5.19 12.36
CA TRP A 33 19.42 -4.27 13.43
C TRP A 33 20.22 -2.98 13.35
N CYS A 34 19.55 -1.87 13.55
CA CYS A 34 20.06 -0.53 13.69
C CYS A 34 19.48 0.08 14.97
N ALA A 35 20.32 0.58 15.86
CA ALA A 35 19.87 1.21 17.09
C ALA A 35 19.44 2.66 16.89
N THR A 36 19.76 3.24 15.75
CA THR A 36 19.46 4.64 15.41
C THR A 36 18.87 4.76 14.00
N ALA A 37 18.18 5.85 13.74
CA ALA A 37 17.68 6.16 12.42
C ALA A 37 18.80 6.42 11.40
N GLU A 38 19.92 7.01 11.84
CA GLU A 38 21.07 7.28 10.99
C GLU A 38 21.69 5.97 10.48
N GLU A 39 21.89 4.98 11.36
CA GLU A 39 22.33 3.64 10.98
C GLU A 39 21.36 2.97 9.98
N ALA A 40 20.07 3.10 10.24
CA ALA A 40 19.03 2.55 9.37
C ALA A 40 19.06 3.17 7.97
N ILE A 41 19.24 4.47 7.87
CA ILE A 41 19.39 5.19 6.59
C ILE A 41 20.65 4.70 5.85
N ALA A 42 21.77 4.56 6.54
CA ALA A 42 23.02 4.09 5.95
C ALA A 42 22.91 2.65 5.41
N GLN A 43 22.30 1.74 6.18
CA GLN A 43 22.06 0.37 5.76
C GLN A 43 21.10 0.25 4.59
N PHE A 44 20.04 1.07 4.58
CA PHE A 44 19.08 1.11 3.49
C PHE A 44 19.70 1.64 2.20
N ALA A 45 20.55 2.67 2.30
CA ALA A 45 21.21 3.27 1.14
C ALA A 45 22.20 2.31 0.47
N GLN A 46 22.90 1.47 1.26
CA GLN A 46 23.84 0.47 0.76
C GLN A 46 23.14 -0.65 0.00
N GLU A 47 22.08 -1.20 0.56
CA GLU A 47 21.31 -2.28 -0.02
C GLU A 47 19.87 -2.24 0.49
N PRO A 48 18.89 -1.87 -0.35
CA PRO A 48 17.50 -1.83 0.07
C PRO A 48 17.03 -3.17 0.62
N PRO A 49 16.37 -3.19 1.80
CA PRO A 49 15.83 -4.42 2.38
C PRO A 49 14.55 -4.86 1.65
N ALA A 50 14.14 -6.10 1.89
CA ALA A 50 12.84 -6.59 1.42
C ALA A 50 11.66 -5.97 2.21
N LEU A 51 11.91 -5.56 3.48
CA LEU A 51 10.96 -4.88 4.36
C LEU A 51 11.73 -4.14 5.46
N ALA A 52 11.21 -3.00 5.92
CA ALA A 52 11.72 -2.27 7.07
C ALA A 52 10.70 -2.26 8.22
N ILE A 53 11.18 -2.50 9.44
CA ILE A 53 10.45 -2.38 10.71
C ILE A 53 11.02 -1.17 11.43
N LEU A 54 10.20 -0.18 11.76
CA LEU A 54 10.61 1.11 12.26
C LEU A 54 9.94 1.40 13.60
N ASP A 55 10.73 1.55 14.65
CA ASP A 55 10.19 2.12 15.89
C ASP A 55 9.93 3.62 15.72
N ILE A 56 8.85 4.11 16.32
CA ILE A 56 8.51 5.54 16.31
C ILE A 56 9.42 6.31 17.27
N GLY A 57 9.80 5.69 18.37
CA GLY A 57 10.50 6.31 19.50
C GLY A 57 12.03 6.29 19.41
N LEU A 58 12.65 6.36 18.24
CA LEU A 58 14.10 6.33 18.12
C LEU A 58 14.77 7.58 18.75
N PRO A 59 16.00 7.44 19.26
CA PRO A 59 16.65 8.49 20.06
C PRO A 59 17.15 9.70 19.26
N ASP A 60 17.47 9.51 17.99
CA ASP A 60 18.08 10.52 17.11
C ASP A 60 17.08 11.16 16.16
N LEU A 61 16.06 10.43 15.74
CA LEU A 61 15.07 10.89 14.78
C LEU A 61 13.74 10.15 15.00
N SER A 62 12.61 10.84 14.91
CA SER A 62 11.31 10.17 14.95
C SER A 62 11.19 9.13 13.84
N GLY A 63 10.62 7.95 14.13
CA GLY A 63 10.37 6.90 13.14
C GLY A 63 9.55 7.39 11.94
N PHE A 64 8.68 8.38 12.11
CA PHE A 64 7.94 9.01 11.01
C PHE A 64 8.84 9.80 10.06
N GLU A 65 9.82 10.50 10.60
CA GLU A 65 10.79 11.23 9.77
C GLU A 65 11.76 10.26 9.09
N LEU A 66 12.18 9.20 9.80
CA LEU A 66 12.94 8.10 9.22
C LEU A 66 12.19 7.49 8.03
N PHE A 67 10.91 7.17 8.20
CA PHE A 67 10.05 6.64 7.13
C PHE A 67 10.08 7.52 5.87
N LYS A 68 9.89 8.85 6.04
CA LYS A 68 9.91 9.80 4.91
C LYS A 68 11.26 9.78 4.18
N ARG A 69 12.37 9.74 4.93
CA ARG A 69 13.72 9.70 4.35
C ARG A 69 13.98 8.39 3.61
N LEU A 70 13.61 7.25 4.19
CA LEU A 70 13.75 5.95 3.54
C LEU A 70 12.89 5.87 2.27
N ARG A 71 11.68 6.42 2.30
CA ARG A 71 10.80 6.47 1.14
C ARG A 71 11.39 7.33 0.02
N ALA A 72 11.93 8.50 0.34
CA ALA A 72 12.61 9.36 -0.62
C ALA A 72 13.84 8.68 -1.23
N LEU A 73 14.64 7.98 -0.41
CA LEU A 73 15.78 7.17 -0.86
C LEU A 73 15.33 6.06 -1.81
N ASN A 74 14.30 5.31 -1.45
CA ASN A 74 13.76 4.24 -2.29
C ASN A 74 13.32 4.76 -3.67
N GLN A 75 12.62 5.89 -3.70
CA GLN A 75 12.19 6.53 -4.95
C GLN A 75 13.38 6.99 -5.79
N SER A 76 14.43 7.56 -5.18
CA SER A 76 15.62 8.02 -5.90
C SER A 76 16.42 6.87 -6.52
N GLN A 77 16.40 5.69 -5.93
CA GLN A 77 17.08 4.48 -6.43
C GLN A 77 16.31 3.78 -7.55
N GLY A 78 15.05 4.13 -7.80
CA GLY A 78 14.23 3.58 -8.88
C GLY A 78 13.92 2.08 -8.78
N GLY A 79 14.12 1.49 -7.60
CA GLY A 79 13.79 0.10 -7.29
C GLY A 79 12.30 -0.12 -6.96
N PRO A 80 11.91 -1.38 -6.71
CA PRO A 80 10.58 -1.68 -6.20
C PRO A 80 10.35 -0.99 -4.85
N GLU A 81 9.12 -0.59 -4.57
CA GLU A 81 8.78 0.03 -3.29
C GLU A 81 9.02 -0.94 -2.13
N VAL A 82 9.88 -0.52 -1.18
CA VAL A 82 10.17 -1.31 0.02
C VAL A 82 9.03 -1.09 1.02
N PRO A 83 8.32 -2.14 1.42
CA PRO A 83 7.28 -2.03 2.43
C PRO A 83 7.85 -1.70 3.80
N MET A 84 7.12 -0.88 4.58
CA MET A 84 7.54 -0.39 5.88
C MET A 84 6.44 -0.57 6.92
N LEU A 85 6.80 -1.14 8.07
CA LEU A 85 5.93 -1.42 9.19
C LEU A 85 6.39 -0.62 10.41
N PHE A 86 5.48 0.04 11.11
CA PHE A 86 5.79 0.73 12.35
C PHE A 86 5.61 -0.14 13.59
N LEU A 87 6.52 0.05 14.57
CA LEU A 87 6.31 -0.36 15.96
C LEU A 87 5.94 0.89 16.77
N THR A 88 4.89 0.81 17.57
CA THR A 88 4.37 1.95 18.32
C THR A 88 4.04 1.59 19.76
N ALA A 89 4.26 2.49 20.71
CA ALA A 89 3.74 2.33 22.05
C ALA A 89 2.20 2.42 22.04
N ARG A 90 1.54 1.60 22.83
CA ARG A 90 0.07 1.41 22.85
C ARG A 90 -0.74 2.68 23.18
N SER A 91 -0.10 3.74 23.66
CA SER A 91 -0.75 4.94 24.18
C SER A 91 -1.17 5.96 23.13
N ASP A 92 -0.62 5.91 21.92
CA ASP A 92 -0.84 6.98 20.95
C ASP A 92 -1.67 6.51 19.75
N GLU A 93 -3.01 6.58 19.93
CA GLU A 93 -3.96 6.44 18.82
C GLU A 93 -3.64 7.45 17.70
N ILE A 94 -3.02 8.57 18.06
CA ILE A 94 -2.55 9.61 17.14
C ILE A 94 -1.41 9.09 16.26
N ASP A 95 -0.44 8.36 16.82
CA ASP A 95 0.70 7.82 16.07
C ASP A 95 0.27 6.80 15.02
N ARG A 96 -0.76 5.99 15.31
CA ARG A 96 -1.34 5.03 14.36
C ARG A 96 -1.96 5.74 13.16
N VAL A 97 -2.72 6.81 13.41
CA VAL A 97 -3.37 7.59 12.35
C VAL A 97 -2.32 8.30 11.52
N VAL A 98 -1.32 8.91 12.15
CA VAL A 98 -0.21 9.61 11.45
C VAL A 98 0.61 8.63 10.61
N GLY A 99 0.96 7.44 11.14
CA GLY A 99 1.72 6.43 10.41
C GLY A 99 0.99 5.94 9.15
N LEU A 100 -0.32 5.72 9.26
CA LEU A 100 -1.15 5.33 8.13
C LEU A 100 -1.37 6.47 7.14
N GLU A 101 -1.55 7.71 7.60
CA GLU A 101 -1.64 8.89 6.75
C GLU A 101 -0.33 9.13 5.96
N LEU A 102 0.81 8.73 6.49
CA LEU A 102 2.10 8.75 5.80
C LEU A 102 2.24 7.63 4.75
N GLY A 103 1.36 6.63 4.77
CA GLY A 103 1.35 5.55 3.80
C GLY A 103 2.22 4.35 4.17
N ALA A 104 2.41 4.08 5.45
CA ALA A 104 3.01 2.84 5.93
C ALA A 104 2.15 1.62 5.57
N ASP A 105 2.79 0.46 5.43
CA ASP A 105 2.10 -0.77 5.04
C ASP A 105 1.34 -1.42 6.19
N ASP A 106 1.84 -1.28 7.42
CA ASP A 106 1.18 -1.77 8.63
C ASP A 106 1.79 -1.11 9.88
N TYR A 107 1.19 -1.38 11.04
CA TYR A 107 1.74 -1.00 12.34
C TYR A 107 1.47 -2.11 13.37
N ILE A 108 2.33 -2.21 14.36
CA ILE A 108 2.20 -3.16 15.48
C ILE A 108 2.37 -2.39 16.78
N ALA A 109 1.38 -2.52 17.68
CA ALA A 109 1.47 -1.92 19.01
C ALA A 109 2.35 -2.74 19.96
N LYS A 110 3.26 -2.09 20.68
CA LYS A 110 4.02 -2.67 21.79
C LYS A 110 3.12 -2.75 23.06
N PRO A 111 3.11 -3.86 23.82
CA PRO A 111 3.83 -5.10 23.58
C PRO A 111 3.11 -5.98 22.53
N PHE A 112 3.88 -6.60 21.66
CA PHE A 112 3.37 -7.45 20.58
C PHE A 112 3.77 -8.92 20.77
N SER A 113 3.01 -9.80 20.12
CA SER A 113 3.39 -11.22 20.02
C SER A 113 4.44 -11.39 18.92
N PRO A 114 5.60 -12.05 19.20
CA PRO A 114 6.57 -12.37 18.16
C PRO A 114 5.99 -13.15 16.97
N ARG A 115 5.00 -14.02 17.23
CA ARG A 115 4.30 -14.78 16.18
C ARG A 115 3.43 -13.86 15.29
N GLU A 116 2.79 -12.87 15.89
CA GLU A 116 1.99 -11.88 15.15
C GLU A 116 2.90 -11.08 14.21
N LEU A 117 4.02 -10.57 14.70
CA LEU A 117 4.97 -9.82 13.90
C LEU A 117 5.44 -10.64 12.67
N VAL A 118 5.87 -11.89 12.89
CA VAL A 118 6.30 -12.76 11.78
C VAL A 118 5.19 -13.02 10.77
N ALA A 119 3.96 -13.24 11.22
CA ALA A 119 2.80 -13.42 10.34
C ALA A 119 2.55 -12.19 9.47
N ARG A 120 2.63 -10.97 10.05
CA ARG A 120 2.49 -9.70 9.33
C ARG A 120 3.61 -9.49 8.32
N VAL A 121 4.87 -9.72 8.71
CA VAL A 121 6.04 -9.63 7.81
C VAL A 121 5.87 -10.56 6.61
N ARG A 122 5.51 -11.82 6.84
CA ARG A 122 5.24 -12.79 5.75
C ARG A 122 4.14 -12.32 4.82
N THR A 123 3.06 -11.80 5.39
CA THR A 123 1.91 -11.32 4.63
C THR A 123 2.29 -10.14 3.74
N ILE A 124 3.00 -9.15 4.28
CA ILE A 124 3.48 -7.98 3.53
C ILE A 124 4.42 -8.42 2.41
N LEU A 125 5.41 -9.27 2.68
CA LEU A 125 6.38 -9.75 1.68
C LEU A 125 5.73 -10.56 0.56
N ARG A 126 4.75 -11.43 0.90
CA ARG A 126 3.99 -12.20 -0.10
C ARG A 126 3.24 -11.27 -1.07
N ARG A 127 2.70 -10.18 -0.57
CA ARG A 127 2.00 -9.16 -1.37
C ARG A 127 2.96 -8.43 -2.30
N SER A 128 4.11 -8.00 -1.77
CA SER A 128 5.13 -7.30 -2.57
C SER A 128 5.65 -8.19 -3.71
N ALA A 129 5.85 -9.50 -3.45
CA ALA A 129 6.28 -10.46 -4.47
C ALA A 129 5.22 -10.67 -5.57
N ARG A 130 3.92 -10.67 -5.24
CA ARG A 130 2.83 -10.84 -6.22
C ARG A 130 2.67 -9.62 -7.13
N ASN A 131 2.97 -8.43 -6.65
CA ASN A 131 2.88 -7.20 -7.43
C ASN A 131 4.08 -6.97 -8.35
N GLY A 132 5.21 -7.65 -8.07
CA GLY A 132 6.39 -7.66 -8.96
C GLY A 132 6.34 -8.70 -10.07
N SER A 133 5.45 -9.67 -9.97
CA SER A 133 5.26 -10.74 -10.97
C SER A 133 3.90 -10.54 -11.63
N GLY A 134 3.86 -9.77 -12.71
CA GLY A 134 2.69 -9.69 -13.59
C GLY A 134 2.44 -11.04 -14.27
N ALA A 135 1.72 -11.95 -13.60
CA ALA A 135 1.18 -13.14 -14.24
C ALA A 135 -0.32 -13.22 -13.92
N PRO A 136 -1.21 -13.15 -14.92
CA PRO A 136 -2.62 -13.44 -14.71
C PRO A 136 -2.77 -14.94 -14.43
N GLY A 137 -3.27 -15.27 -13.24
CA GLY A 137 -3.68 -16.63 -12.91
C GLY A 137 -4.75 -17.09 -13.87
N THR A 138 -4.37 -17.92 -14.84
CA THR A 138 -5.28 -18.68 -15.70
C THR A 138 -5.96 -19.74 -14.87
N ALA A 139 -7.22 -19.50 -14.50
CA ALA A 139 -8.12 -20.58 -14.17
C ALA A 139 -8.61 -21.19 -15.49
N ALA A 140 -8.10 -22.37 -15.82
CA ALA A 140 -8.57 -23.18 -16.93
C ALA A 140 -9.93 -23.80 -16.59
N ALA A 141 -10.90 -23.61 -17.47
CA ALA A 141 -12.06 -24.51 -17.60
C ALA A 141 -12.16 -24.97 -19.08
N PRO A 142 -12.49 -26.25 -19.35
CA PRO A 142 -12.30 -26.84 -20.65
C PRO A 142 -13.49 -26.68 -21.59
N GLY A 143 -13.15 -26.43 -22.80
CA GLY A 143 -13.66 -26.92 -24.08
C GLY A 143 -15.13 -26.89 -24.44
N ASN A 144 -15.45 -26.30 -25.57
CA ASN A 144 -15.90 -27.01 -26.77
C ASN A 144 -16.01 -26.02 -27.92
N GLY A 145 -15.38 -26.38 -29.02
CA GLY A 145 -15.34 -25.60 -30.22
C GLY A 145 -16.58 -25.70 -31.10
N VAL A 146 -16.77 -24.77 -31.99
CA VAL A 146 -17.21 -24.87 -33.38
C VAL A 146 -16.83 -23.59 -34.12
N PRO A 147 -16.41 -23.66 -35.39
CA PRO A 147 -15.70 -22.62 -36.12
C PRO A 147 -16.62 -21.69 -36.96
N PRO A 148 -16.02 -20.76 -37.72
CA PRO A 148 -16.50 -19.43 -37.95
C PRO A 148 -17.26 -19.22 -39.25
N GLN A 149 -18.08 -18.19 -39.37
CA GLN A 149 -18.44 -17.59 -40.66
C GLN A 149 -18.77 -16.10 -40.56
N ASN A 150 -17.90 -15.36 -41.24
CA ASN A 150 -18.20 -14.25 -42.15
C ASN A 150 -18.87 -12.94 -41.73
N ALA A 151 -18.02 -11.92 -41.89
CA ALA A 151 -18.22 -10.66 -42.57
C ALA A 151 -18.75 -9.42 -41.78
N PRO A 152 -18.30 -8.22 -42.18
CA PRO A 152 -18.12 -7.11 -41.25
C PRO A 152 -19.40 -6.29 -41.06
N ALA A 153 -19.89 -6.29 -39.85
CA ALA A 153 -20.84 -5.29 -39.44
C ALA A 153 -20.09 -4.25 -38.60
N THR A 154 -20.11 -3.02 -39.04
CA THR A 154 -19.69 -1.85 -38.30
C THR A 154 -20.30 -1.87 -36.90
N PRO A 155 -19.53 -1.86 -35.79
CA PRO A 155 -20.12 -1.82 -34.48
C PRO A 155 -20.87 -0.50 -34.32
N PRO A 156 -22.09 -0.49 -33.74
CA PRO A 156 -22.72 0.72 -33.31
C PRO A 156 -21.84 1.41 -32.29
N ALA A 157 -21.64 2.68 -32.44
CA ALA A 157 -20.87 3.53 -31.53
C ALA A 157 -21.35 3.28 -30.11
N ALA A 158 -20.49 2.69 -29.28
CA ALA A 158 -20.72 2.60 -27.86
C ALA A 158 -20.98 4.01 -27.32
N PRO A 159 -21.89 4.18 -26.35
CA PRO A 159 -22.11 5.47 -25.73
C PRO A 159 -20.77 5.98 -25.20
N GLN A 160 -20.30 7.09 -25.73
CA GLN A 160 -19.08 7.75 -25.28
C GLN A 160 -19.36 8.29 -23.87
N THR A 161 -19.06 7.49 -22.87
CA THR A 161 -18.91 7.98 -21.51
C THR A 161 -17.88 9.09 -21.54
N PRO A 162 -18.16 10.28 -20.98
CA PRO A 162 -17.17 11.37 -20.96
C PRO A 162 -15.87 10.86 -20.38
N PRO A 163 -14.71 11.24 -20.94
CA PRO A 163 -13.43 10.72 -20.46
C PRO A 163 -13.25 11.06 -19.00
N MET A 164 -13.23 10.02 -18.17
CA MET A 164 -12.94 10.17 -16.74
C MET A 164 -11.58 10.83 -16.58
N PRO A 165 -11.40 11.79 -15.63
CA PRO A 165 -10.15 12.51 -15.45
C PRO A 165 -9.02 11.62 -14.91
N PHE A 166 -9.27 10.34 -14.71
CA PHE A 166 -8.31 9.35 -14.25
C PHE A 166 -7.80 8.49 -15.40
N ALA A 167 -6.46 8.31 -15.46
CA ALA A 167 -5.80 7.35 -16.34
C ALA A 167 -5.05 6.32 -15.47
N LEU A 168 -5.42 5.05 -15.62
CA LEU A 168 -4.82 3.92 -14.89
C LEU A 168 -3.73 3.27 -15.74
N ASP A 169 -2.52 3.16 -15.19
CA ASP A 169 -1.44 2.31 -15.71
C ASP A 169 -1.25 1.15 -14.73
N ASN A 170 -1.87 0.01 -15.04
CA ASN A 170 -1.80 -1.17 -14.17
C ASN A 170 -0.43 -1.86 -14.20
N GLU A 171 0.34 -1.72 -15.30
CA GLU A 171 1.67 -2.32 -15.41
C GLU A 171 2.69 -1.61 -14.52
N ARG A 172 2.59 -0.28 -14.45
CA ARG A 172 3.47 0.54 -13.62
C ARG A 172 2.89 0.87 -12.26
N MET A 173 1.67 0.38 -11.96
CA MET A 173 0.92 0.71 -10.73
C MET A 173 0.81 2.23 -10.51
N GLN A 174 0.51 2.97 -11.56
CA GLN A 174 0.43 4.42 -11.55
C GLN A 174 -0.98 4.89 -11.89
N ILE A 175 -1.40 5.98 -11.27
CA ILE A 175 -2.64 6.66 -11.59
C ILE A 175 -2.32 8.13 -11.88
N ARG A 176 -2.81 8.60 -13.03
CA ARG A 176 -2.81 10.03 -13.36
C ARG A 176 -4.18 10.61 -13.12
N TYR A 177 -4.21 11.79 -12.56
CA TYR A 177 -5.43 12.58 -12.33
C TYR A 177 -5.28 13.93 -13.03
N TYR A 178 -6.17 14.26 -13.95
CA TYR A 178 -6.02 15.40 -14.85
C TYR A 178 -4.64 15.51 -15.50
N GLY A 179 -4.10 14.38 -15.94
CA GLY A 179 -2.77 14.29 -16.56
C GLY A 179 -1.57 14.34 -15.60
N ARG A 180 -1.75 14.70 -14.34
CA ARG A 180 -0.69 14.69 -13.32
C ARG A 180 -0.56 13.31 -12.70
N LEU A 181 0.66 12.83 -12.58
CA LEU A 181 0.97 11.59 -11.88
C LEU A 181 0.73 11.81 -10.38
N LEU A 182 -0.03 10.90 -9.75
CA LEU A 182 -0.24 10.90 -8.31
C LEU A 182 0.84 10.08 -7.62
N GLU A 183 1.45 10.64 -6.59
CA GLU A 183 2.36 9.91 -5.69
C GLU A 183 1.53 9.17 -4.65
N LEU A 184 1.24 7.90 -4.92
CA LEU A 184 0.37 7.06 -4.10
C LEU A 184 1.19 5.99 -3.38
N SER A 185 0.85 5.73 -2.11
CA SER A 185 1.28 4.50 -1.47
C SER A 185 0.56 3.32 -2.10
N ARG A 186 1.05 2.10 -1.82
CA ARG A 186 0.45 0.86 -2.31
C ARG A 186 -1.05 0.76 -2.02
N TYR A 187 -1.46 1.07 -0.78
CA TYR A 187 -2.87 1.01 -0.39
C TYR A 187 -3.70 2.14 -0.97
N GLU A 188 -3.15 3.34 -1.06
CA GLU A 188 -3.81 4.44 -1.75
C GLU A 188 -4.03 4.12 -3.24
N TYR A 189 -3.03 3.51 -3.90
CA TYR A 189 -3.17 3.02 -5.26
C TYR A 189 -4.27 1.96 -5.35
N GLY A 190 -4.24 0.95 -4.47
CA GLY A 190 -5.25 -0.12 -4.44
C GLY A 190 -6.67 0.42 -4.25
N LEU A 191 -6.88 1.31 -3.28
CA LEU A 191 -8.15 1.96 -3.00
C LEU A 191 -8.64 2.79 -4.19
N LEU A 192 -7.79 3.68 -4.69
CA LEU A 192 -8.17 4.56 -5.80
C LEU A 192 -8.44 3.78 -7.08
N ARG A 193 -7.64 2.75 -7.37
CA ARG A 193 -7.84 1.84 -8.50
C ARG A 193 -9.21 1.18 -8.46
N LEU A 194 -9.61 0.60 -7.32
CA LEU A 194 -10.93 -0.03 -7.16
C LEU A 194 -12.06 0.96 -7.40
N LEU A 195 -11.96 2.15 -6.82
CA LEU A 195 -12.95 3.20 -6.96
C LEU A 195 -13.05 3.68 -8.41
N VAL A 196 -11.92 3.89 -9.10
CA VAL A 196 -11.86 4.36 -10.50
C VAL A 196 -12.34 3.29 -11.48
N GLN A 197 -12.08 2.01 -11.20
CA GLN A 197 -12.54 0.92 -12.06
C GLN A 197 -14.07 0.71 -12.00
N ARG A 198 -14.74 1.16 -10.94
CA ARG A 198 -16.18 1.02 -10.75
C ARG A 198 -16.80 2.32 -10.21
N PRO A 199 -16.85 3.37 -11.02
CA PRO A 199 -17.47 4.62 -10.63
C PRO A 199 -18.92 4.41 -10.19
N GLY A 200 -19.38 5.17 -9.21
CA GLY A 200 -20.71 5.07 -8.64
C GLY A 200 -20.93 3.89 -7.69
N ARG A 201 -20.16 2.80 -7.82
CA ARG A 201 -20.28 1.66 -6.88
C ARG A 201 -19.86 2.10 -5.48
N VAL A 202 -20.73 1.79 -4.53
CA VAL A 202 -20.41 1.95 -3.11
C VAL A 202 -19.66 0.71 -2.64
N PHE A 203 -18.48 0.92 -2.08
CA PHE A 203 -17.71 -0.11 -1.40
C PHE A 203 -17.82 0.12 0.10
N THR A 204 -18.16 -0.94 0.86
CA THR A 204 -18.11 -0.87 2.31
C THR A 204 -16.65 -0.81 2.79
N ARG A 205 -16.45 -0.43 4.06
CA ARG A 205 -15.11 -0.45 4.66
C ARG A 205 -14.51 -1.83 4.67
N ASP A 206 -15.32 -2.83 5.02
CA ASP A 206 -14.93 -4.23 5.05
C ASP A 206 -14.56 -4.76 3.66
N GLU A 207 -15.36 -4.43 2.62
CA GLU A 207 -15.03 -4.79 1.23
C GLU A 207 -13.70 -4.14 0.78
N LEU A 208 -13.47 -2.88 1.13
CA LEU A 208 -12.21 -2.19 0.80
C LEU A 208 -11.03 -2.81 1.52
N LEU A 209 -11.20 -3.19 2.79
CA LEU A 209 -10.20 -3.92 3.56
C LEU A 209 -9.90 -5.27 2.91
N GLU A 210 -10.91 -6.07 2.64
CA GLU A 210 -10.76 -7.40 2.06
C GLU A 210 -10.09 -7.35 0.68
N LEU A 211 -10.47 -6.39 -0.16
CA LEU A 211 -9.98 -6.28 -1.54
C LEU A 211 -8.58 -5.64 -1.66
N VAL A 212 -8.20 -4.79 -0.70
CA VAL A 212 -6.92 -4.06 -0.72
C VAL A 212 -5.92 -4.59 0.30
N TRP A 213 -6.41 -5.09 1.44
CA TRP A 213 -5.63 -5.69 2.53
C TRP A 213 -6.05 -7.15 2.72
N ASP A 214 -5.45 -8.10 2.08
CA ASP A 214 -5.80 -9.54 2.04
C ASP A 214 -6.06 -10.28 3.39
N ASP A 215 -6.01 -9.61 4.55
CA ASP A 215 -6.34 -10.16 5.87
C ASP A 215 -7.11 -9.16 6.72
N ALA A 216 -8.39 -9.41 6.92
CA ALA A 216 -9.24 -8.70 7.85
C ALA A 216 -9.01 -9.23 9.29
N SER A 217 -8.04 -8.68 10.02
CA SER A 217 -7.98 -8.86 11.47
C SER A 217 -8.46 -7.60 12.19
N ASP A 218 -9.16 -7.79 13.28
CA ASP A 218 -10.04 -6.91 14.06
C ASP A 218 -9.68 -5.42 14.33
N SER A 219 -8.68 -4.84 13.69
CA SER A 219 -8.19 -3.49 14.04
C SER A 219 -8.31 -2.44 12.92
N PHE A 220 -8.96 -2.73 11.79
CA PHE A 220 -8.71 -2.02 10.52
C PHE A 220 -9.76 -1.04 10.00
N ASP A 221 -10.92 -0.91 10.62
CA ASP A 221 -11.98 0.03 10.16
C ASP A 221 -11.47 1.48 10.00
N ARG A 222 -10.57 1.91 10.90
CA ARG A 222 -9.97 3.25 10.85
C ARG A 222 -8.87 3.41 9.81
N THR A 223 -8.30 2.31 9.35
CA THR A 223 -7.22 2.32 8.35
C THR A 223 -7.70 2.79 6.99
N VAL A 224 -8.87 2.32 6.54
CA VAL A 224 -9.46 2.77 5.28
C VAL A 224 -9.75 4.27 5.30
N ASP A 225 -10.34 4.76 6.40
CA ASP A 225 -10.71 6.18 6.54
C ASP A 225 -9.47 7.09 6.50
N ALA A 226 -8.35 6.69 7.12
CA ALA A 226 -7.09 7.42 7.09
C ALA A 226 -6.52 7.52 5.67
N HIS A 227 -6.46 6.38 4.94
CA HIS A 227 -5.99 6.39 3.56
C HIS A 227 -6.92 7.17 2.61
N ILE A 228 -8.24 7.10 2.81
CA ILE A 228 -9.19 7.92 2.04
C ILE A 228 -8.98 9.42 2.31
N LYS A 229 -8.70 9.81 3.56
CA LYS A 229 -8.37 11.21 3.92
C LYS A 229 -7.12 11.68 3.17
N THR A 230 -6.06 10.88 3.17
CA THR A 230 -4.82 11.21 2.46
C THR A 230 -5.02 11.26 0.93
N LEU A 231 -5.77 10.30 0.37
CA LEU A 231 -6.14 10.32 -1.04
C LEU A 231 -6.88 11.60 -1.42
N ARG A 232 -7.86 12.02 -0.62
CA ARG A 232 -8.58 13.27 -0.86
C ARG A 232 -7.65 14.47 -0.85
N ALA A 233 -6.70 14.53 0.09
CA ALA A 233 -5.71 15.61 0.14
C ALA A 233 -4.86 15.66 -1.12
N LYS A 234 -4.38 14.51 -1.62
CA LYS A 234 -3.59 14.41 -2.86
C LYS A 234 -4.41 14.76 -4.11
N LEU A 235 -5.66 14.32 -4.18
CA LEU A 235 -6.57 14.67 -5.27
C LEU A 235 -6.90 16.17 -5.27
N LYS A 236 -7.16 16.74 -4.10
CA LYS A 236 -7.40 18.17 -3.92
C LYS A 236 -6.20 19.03 -4.30
N ALA A 237 -4.98 18.56 -4.10
CA ALA A 237 -3.76 19.26 -4.52
C ALA A 237 -3.64 19.37 -6.06
N VAL A 238 -4.29 18.49 -6.80
CA VAL A 238 -4.32 18.50 -8.27
C VAL A 238 -5.52 19.31 -8.79
N ALA A 239 -6.69 19.10 -8.21
CA ALA A 239 -7.94 19.73 -8.59
C ALA A 239 -8.73 20.20 -7.35
N PRO A 240 -8.45 21.42 -6.83
CA PRO A 240 -8.98 21.91 -5.55
C PRO A 240 -10.50 21.99 -5.48
N GLU A 241 -11.18 22.23 -6.61
CA GLU A 241 -12.63 22.40 -6.70
C GLU A 241 -13.39 21.08 -6.93
N VAL A 242 -12.67 19.95 -7.05
CA VAL A 242 -13.28 18.66 -7.39
C VAL A 242 -13.16 17.71 -6.20
N GLU A 243 -14.29 17.15 -5.77
CA GLU A 243 -14.35 16.09 -4.77
C GLU A 243 -14.74 14.76 -5.43
N PRO A 244 -13.76 13.98 -5.94
CA PRO A 244 -14.06 12.75 -6.67
C PRO A 244 -14.54 11.61 -5.78
N ILE A 245 -14.14 11.55 -4.50
CA ILE A 245 -14.51 10.49 -3.58
C ILE A 245 -15.58 10.98 -2.62
N ARG A 246 -16.79 10.41 -2.71
CA ARG A 246 -17.87 10.67 -1.78
C ARG A 246 -17.90 9.67 -0.62
N THR A 247 -18.34 10.14 0.56
CA THR A 247 -18.60 9.29 1.73
C THR A 247 -20.09 9.02 1.82
N LEU A 248 -20.47 7.76 1.93
CA LEU A 248 -21.81 7.35 2.34
C LEU A 248 -21.76 7.00 3.83
N ARG A 249 -22.31 7.89 4.64
CA ARG A 249 -22.26 7.74 6.11
C ARG A 249 -22.85 6.39 6.54
N GLY A 250 -22.12 5.67 7.40
CA GLY A 250 -22.51 4.35 7.87
C GLY A 250 -22.33 3.21 6.89
N THR A 251 -22.01 3.47 5.60
CA THR A 251 -21.87 2.45 4.56
C THR A 251 -20.42 2.35 4.05
N GLY A 252 -19.86 3.43 3.47
CA GLY A 252 -18.53 3.34 2.88
C GLY A 252 -18.22 4.49 1.91
N TYR A 253 -17.52 4.16 0.83
CA TYR A 253 -16.98 5.13 -0.13
C TYR A 253 -17.33 4.77 -1.57
N ALA A 254 -17.47 5.78 -2.42
CA ALA A 254 -17.67 5.63 -3.85
C ALA A 254 -16.96 6.75 -4.62
N LEU A 255 -16.57 6.49 -5.86
CA LEU A 255 -16.16 7.53 -6.79
C LEU A 255 -17.40 8.15 -7.43
N ASN A 256 -17.42 9.45 -7.59
CA ASN A 256 -18.47 10.15 -8.33
C ASN A 256 -18.42 9.74 -9.82
N GLU A 257 -19.56 9.44 -10.40
CA GLU A 257 -19.69 9.05 -11.82
C GLU A 257 -19.44 10.22 -12.76
N GLU A 258 -19.91 11.39 -12.35
CA GLU A 258 -19.78 12.62 -13.13
C GLU A 258 -18.68 13.49 -12.50
N LEU A 259 -17.54 13.53 -13.14
CA LEU A 259 -16.44 14.42 -12.79
C LEU A 259 -16.20 15.39 -13.95
N PRO A 260 -15.89 16.67 -13.68
CA PRO A 260 -15.63 17.64 -14.72
C PRO A 260 -14.47 17.20 -15.61
N SER A 261 -14.58 17.43 -16.92
CA SER A 261 -13.55 17.03 -17.90
C SER A 261 -12.27 17.88 -17.81
N LYS A 262 -12.35 19.05 -17.17
CA LYS A 262 -11.21 19.92 -16.85
C LYS A 262 -11.35 20.42 -15.43
N ALA A 263 -10.24 20.44 -14.68
CA ALA A 263 -10.10 21.10 -13.39
C ALA A 263 -9.49 22.47 -13.56
#